data_b4af183bc5df408222d7a4756a5630ea
#
_entry.id   b4af183bc5df408222d7a4756a5630ea
#
_cell.length_a   1.000
_cell.length_b   1.000
_cell.length_c   1.000
_cell.angle_alpha   90.00
_cell.angle_beta   90.00
_cell.angle_gamma   90.00
#
_symmetry.space_group_name_H-M   'P 1'
#
loop_
_entity.id
_entity.type
_entity.pdbx_description
1 polymer ?
#
loop_
_entity_poly.entity_id
_entity_poly.type
_entity_poly.pdbx_seq_one_letter_code
_entity_poly.pdbx_strand_id
1 'polypeptide(L)'
;MTDSVHENTAGPRVTVEFCGEWYEVPRDTPFGIGREADLEVDANPFLHRRLLEIECVNDVWLLSNVGSRLAVTVTDRGGRMHSWLAPGARLPLVFEQTVVVFSAGPTTYEVNVHLSEPLFGEIGVGATTGQTTIGLTDFTESQKLVMLALAEPMLLRDGSGRSDGPTNTKACERVGWALT
;
A
#
# COMPACT_ATOMS: atom_id res chain seq x y z
N MET A 1 42.38 24.28 18.78
CA MET A 1 41.42 24.50 17.71
C MET A 1 40.98 23.11 17.26
N THR A 2 39.97 22.61 17.91
CA THR A 2 39.36 21.28 17.61
C THR A 2 38.05 21.56 16.90
N ASP A 3 38.10 21.42 15.58
CA ASP A 3 36.88 21.44 14.74
C ASP A 3 35.99 20.25 15.14
N SER A 4 34.92 20.57 15.84
CA SER A 4 33.84 19.62 16.09
C SER A 4 33.06 19.45 14.79
N VAL A 5 33.39 18.41 14.05
CA VAL A 5 32.51 17.88 13.00
C VAL A 5 31.24 17.41 13.70
N HIS A 6 30.21 18.24 13.67
CA HIS A 6 28.87 17.81 13.97
C HIS A 6 28.48 16.84 12.83
N GLU A 7 28.72 15.56 13.05
CA GLU A 7 28.10 14.48 12.29
C GLU A 7 26.58 14.64 12.44
N ASN A 8 25.96 15.13 11.36
CA ASN A 8 24.53 15.28 11.28
C ASN A 8 23.92 13.86 11.17
N THR A 9 23.75 13.21 12.30
CA THR A 9 23.03 11.92 12.45
C THR A 9 21.52 12.15 12.34
N ALA A 10 21.09 12.75 11.24
CA ALA A 10 19.69 12.71 10.85
C ALA A 10 19.42 11.31 10.29
N GLY A 11 18.84 10.43 11.11
CA GLY A 11 18.41 9.11 10.69
C GLY A 11 17.40 9.19 9.51
N PRO A 12 16.89 8.03 9.04
CA PRO A 12 16.04 7.97 7.85
C PRO A 12 14.89 8.96 7.90
N ARG A 13 14.64 9.64 6.78
CA ARG A 13 13.56 10.62 6.63
C ARG A 13 12.42 10.01 5.82
N VAL A 14 11.20 10.44 6.15
CA VAL A 14 9.99 10.06 5.41
C VAL A 14 9.39 11.30 4.75
N THR A 15 9.00 11.14 3.50
CA THR A 15 8.17 12.11 2.78
C THR A 15 6.93 11.42 2.23
N VAL A 16 5.84 12.16 2.15
CA VAL A 16 4.57 11.68 1.59
C VAL A 16 4.28 12.46 0.32
N GLU A 17 3.93 11.75 -0.75
CA GLU A 17 3.46 12.36 -2.00
C GLU A 17 1.98 12.04 -2.18
N PHE A 18 1.21 13.08 -2.50
CA PHE A 18 -0.20 12.97 -2.82
C PHE A 18 -0.58 13.99 -3.90
N CYS A 19 -1.14 13.51 -5.02
CA CYS A 19 -1.54 14.35 -6.15
C CYS A 19 -0.45 15.29 -6.68
N GLY A 20 0.83 14.89 -6.59
CA GLY A 20 1.98 15.67 -7.02
C GLY A 20 2.50 16.67 -5.98
N GLU A 21 1.89 16.77 -4.83
CA GLU A 21 2.37 17.55 -3.70
C GLU A 21 3.20 16.68 -2.75
N TRP A 22 4.24 17.28 -2.15
CA TRP A 22 5.18 16.59 -1.29
C TRP A 22 5.16 17.18 0.12
N TYR A 23 5.09 16.30 1.12
CA TYR A 23 5.03 16.64 2.54
C TYR A 23 6.19 15.98 3.27
N GLU A 24 6.97 16.75 4.00
CA GLU A 24 7.97 16.22 4.92
C GLU A 24 7.29 15.75 6.21
N VAL A 25 7.56 14.52 6.63
CA VAL A 25 7.02 13.96 7.88
C VAL A 25 7.95 14.32 9.03
N PRO A 26 7.47 15.08 10.04
CA PRO A 26 8.27 15.42 11.19
C PRO A 26 8.63 14.18 12.00
N ARG A 27 9.83 14.15 12.57
CA ARG A 27 10.33 12.98 13.28
C ARG A 27 9.82 12.88 14.72
N ASP A 28 9.48 13.99 15.32
CA ASP A 28 9.15 14.17 16.73
C ASP A 28 7.66 14.26 17.02
N THR A 29 6.84 14.37 15.97
CA THR A 29 5.39 14.43 16.09
C THR A 29 4.71 13.53 15.06
N PRO A 30 3.61 12.85 15.41
CA PRO A 30 2.85 12.04 14.48
C PRO A 30 2.26 12.88 13.33
N PHE A 31 2.40 12.40 12.10
CA PHE A 31 1.86 13.02 10.89
C PHE A 31 0.58 12.29 10.46
N GLY A 32 -0.53 12.99 10.49
CA GLY A 32 -1.84 12.43 10.14
C GLY A 32 -2.22 12.60 8.69
N ILE A 33 -2.93 11.62 8.15
CA ILE A 33 -3.50 11.61 6.79
C ILE A 33 -5.00 11.35 6.88
N GLY A 34 -5.82 12.21 6.30
CA GLY A 34 -7.27 12.04 6.37
C GLY A 34 -8.04 13.23 5.81
N ARG A 35 -9.28 13.39 6.26
CA ARG A 35 -10.13 14.50 5.83
C ARG A 35 -9.80 15.82 6.55
N GLU A 36 -9.35 15.74 7.81
CA GLU A 36 -9.00 16.89 8.68
C GLU A 36 -7.70 16.52 9.42
N ALA A 37 -6.57 16.51 8.72
CA ALA A 37 -5.28 16.02 9.22
C ALA A 37 -4.13 16.86 8.63
N ASP A 38 -2.88 16.51 8.93
CA ASP A 38 -1.70 17.22 8.40
C ASP A 38 -1.63 17.14 6.87
N LEU A 39 -2.02 16.00 6.30
CA LEU A 39 -2.34 15.85 4.89
C LEU A 39 -3.87 15.70 4.75
N GLU A 40 -4.51 16.76 4.27
CA GLU A 40 -5.92 16.72 3.90
C GLU A 40 -6.09 16.09 2.52
N VAL A 41 -6.60 14.85 2.49
CA VAL A 41 -6.77 14.09 1.25
C VAL A 41 -7.96 14.60 0.45
N ASP A 42 -9.11 14.75 1.11
CA ASP A 42 -10.37 15.18 0.47
C ASP A 42 -11.42 15.51 1.55
N ALA A 43 -12.35 16.41 1.24
CA ALA A 43 -13.50 16.74 2.07
C ALA A 43 -14.60 15.65 2.09
N ASN A 44 -14.31 14.44 1.58
CA ASN A 44 -15.22 13.31 1.48
C ASN A 44 -15.78 12.91 2.87
N PRO A 45 -17.11 12.93 3.09
CA PRO A 45 -17.72 12.61 4.39
C PRO A 45 -17.55 11.14 4.79
N PHE A 46 -17.25 10.25 3.85
CA PHE A 46 -16.97 8.83 4.12
C PHE A 46 -15.54 8.59 4.59
N LEU A 47 -14.62 9.57 4.40
CA LEU A 47 -13.26 9.51 4.86
C LEU A 47 -13.18 9.90 6.34
N HIS A 48 -12.38 9.19 7.13
CA HIS A 48 -12.09 9.56 8.51
C HIS A 48 -11.37 10.91 8.57
N ARG A 49 -11.60 11.68 9.63
CA ARG A 49 -10.85 12.92 9.87
C ARG A 49 -9.35 12.65 9.89
N ARG A 50 -8.95 11.60 10.60
CA ARG A 50 -7.61 11.03 10.60
C ARG A 50 -7.76 9.53 10.34
N LEU A 51 -7.31 9.06 9.20
CA LEU A 51 -7.37 7.65 8.79
C LEU A 51 -6.04 6.96 9.09
N LEU A 52 -4.95 7.58 8.68
CA LEU A 52 -3.61 7.07 8.83
C LEU A 52 -2.77 8.01 9.67
N GLU A 53 -1.73 7.46 10.29
CA GLU A 53 -0.74 8.19 11.04
C GLU A 53 0.65 7.60 10.78
N ILE A 54 1.61 8.46 10.52
CA ILE A 54 3.03 8.09 10.38
C ILE A 54 3.78 8.68 11.56
N GLU A 55 4.51 7.84 12.28
CA GLU A 55 5.30 8.23 13.44
C GLU A 55 6.66 7.53 13.45
N CYS A 56 7.67 8.18 14.05
CA CYS A 56 8.97 7.58 14.28
C CYS A 56 9.10 7.14 15.74
N VAL A 57 9.24 5.84 15.98
CA VAL A 57 9.39 5.28 17.33
C VAL A 57 10.66 4.45 17.39
N ASN A 58 11.59 4.82 18.26
CA ASN A 58 12.90 4.16 18.40
C ASN A 58 13.62 4.00 17.03
N ASP A 59 13.69 5.07 16.27
CA ASP A 59 14.30 5.12 14.93
C ASP A 59 13.62 4.27 13.85
N VAL A 60 12.44 3.72 14.12
CA VAL A 60 11.61 2.98 13.16
C VAL A 60 10.40 3.82 12.78
N TRP A 61 10.23 4.05 11.49
CA TRP A 61 9.03 4.67 10.95
C TRP A 61 7.89 3.67 10.88
N LEU A 62 6.75 4.02 11.46
CA LEU A 62 5.55 3.20 11.52
C LEU A 62 4.41 3.89 10.79
N LEU A 63 3.66 3.12 9.99
CA LEU A 63 2.38 3.51 9.42
C LEU A 63 1.28 2.82 10.23
N SER A 64 0.39 3.60 10.82
CA SER A 64 -0.73 3.13 11.65
C SER A 64 -2.06 3.48 10.99
N ASN A 65 -3.00 2.55 10.97
CA ASN A 65 -4.39 2.83 10.64
C ASN A 65 -5.12 3.20 11.94
N VAL A 66 -5.33 4.48 12.15
CA VAL A 66 -6.04 5.03 13.32
C VAL A 66 -7.53 5.22 13.09
N GLY A 67 -8.00 4.91 11.88
CA GLY A 67 -9.41 4.88 11.54
C GLY A 67 -10.14 3.73 12.25
N SER A 68 -11.46 3.77 12.24
CA SER A 68 -12.31 2.77 12.91
C SER A 68 -13.09 1.86 11.96
N ARG A 69 -13.11 2.16 10.65
CA ARG A 69 -13.97 1.47 9.67
C ARG A 69 -13.24 1.06 8.41
N LEU A 70 -12.39 1.94 7.88
CA LEU A 70 -11.73 1.69 6.61
C LEU A 70 -10.43 0.91 6.84
N ALA A 71 -10.27 -0.17 6.12
CA ALA A 71 -8.97 -0.83 5.97
C ALA A 71 -8.23 -0.22 4.79
N VAL A 72 -6.92 -0.32 4.78
CA VAL A 72 -6.09 0.17 3.69
C VAL A 72 -5.21 -0.95 3.14
N THR A 73 -4.92 -0.90 1.86
CA THR A 73 -3.96 -1.78 1.20
C THR A 73 -2.61 -1.09 1.16
N VAL A 74 -1.58 -1.78 1.59
CA VAL A 74 -0.20 -1.28 1.61
C VAL A 74 0.65 -2.20 0.74
N THR A 75 1.36 -1.62 -0.23
CA THR A 75 2.22 -2.37 -1.16
C THR A 75 3.57 -1.70 -1.29
N ASP A 76 4.61 -2.46 -1.66
CA ASP A 76 5.82 -1.86 -2.21
C ASP A 76 5.57 -1.36 -3.64
N ARG A 77 6.40 -0.49 -4.15
CA ARG A 77 6.30 0.05 -5.53
C ARG A 77 6.20 -1.06 -6.60
N GLY A 78 6.91 -2.15 -6.40
CA GLY A 78 6.93 -3.29 -7.33
C GLY A 78 5.71 -4.21 -7.23
N GLY A 79 4.85 -3.99 -6.23
CA GLY A 79 3.67 -4.83 -5.97
C GLY A 79 3.99 -6.25 -5.54
N ARG A 80 5.22 -6.51 -5.07
CA ARG A 80 5.69 -7.83 -4.62
C ARG A 80 5.27 -8.14 -3.19
N MET A 81 5.11 -7.11 -2.37
CA MET A 81 4.57 -7.20 -1.03
C MET A 81 3.20 -6.52 -0.99
N HIS A 82 2.22 -7.25 -0.49
CA HIS A 82 0.88 -6.73 -0.21
C HIS A 82 0.54 -6.97 1.25
N SER A 83 0.09 -5.95 1.94
CA SER A 83 -0.42 -6.04 3.30
C SER A 83 -1.76 -5.33 3.40
N TRP A 84 -2.66 -5.91 4.16
CA TRP A 84 -3.93 -5.30 4.50
C TRP A 84 -3.85 -4.75 5.92
N LEU A 85 -3.89 -3.43 6.05
CA LEU A 85 -3.80 -2.73 7.31
C LEU A 85 -5.21 -2.44 7.84
N ALA A 86 -5.70 -3.30 8.71
CA ALA A 86 -7.01 -3.17 9.34
C ALA A 86 -7.04 -1.98 10.32
N PRO A 87 -8.22 -1.47 10.70
CA PRO A 87 -8.36 -0.50 11.78
C PRO A 87 -7.62 -0.92 13.06
N GLY A 88 -6.82 -0.02 13.62
CA GLY A 88 -5.99 -0.26 14.81
C GLY A 88 -4.70 -1.03 14.55
N ALA A 89 -4.44 -1.49 13.34
CA ALA A 89 -3.18 -2.15 12.99
C ALA A 89 -2.10 -1.14 12.59
N ARG A 90 -0.83 -1.56 12.73
CA ARG A 90 0.34 -0.80 12.27
C ARG A 90 1.39 -1.71 11.67
N LEU A 91 2.22 -1.13 10.80
CA LEU A 91 3.35 -1.83 10.18
C LEU A 91 4.56 -0.88 10.04
N PRO A 92 5.78 -1.40 10.03
CA PRO A 92 6.97 -0.60 9.79
C PRO A 92 7.10 -0.25 8.30
N LEU A 93 7.53 0.99 8.03
CA LEU A 93 7.95 1.44 6.71
C LEU A 93 9.39 0.99 6.47
N VAL A 94 9.57 0.08 5.55
CA VAL A 94 10.87 -0.59 5.32
C VAL A 94 11.34 -0.50 3.86
N PHE A 95 10.46 -0.10 2.94
CA PHE A 95 10.74 0.03 1.52
C PHE A 95 11.05 1.48 1.16
N GLU A 96 11.83 1.68 0.10
CA GLU A 96 12.09 3.00 -0.48
C GLU A 96 10.79 3.74 -0.83
N GLN A 97 9.84 3.02 -1.41
CA GLN A 97 8.51 3.54 -1.72
C GLN A 97 7.44 2.55 -1.28
N THR A 98 6.53 3.03 -0.46
CA THR A 98 5.32 2.32 -0.01
C THR A 98 4.10 3.01 -0.60
N VAL A 99 3.28 2.26 -1.31
CA VAL A 99 2.01 2.73 -1.89
C VAL A 99 0.88 2.33 -0.96
N VAL A 100 0.07 3.28 -0.56
CA VAL A 100 -1.07 3.09 0.34
C VAL A 100 -2.36 3.44 -0.41
N VAL A 101 -3.24 2.45 -0.56
CA VAL A 101 -4.52 2.60 -1.28
C VAL A 101 -5.69 2.33 -0.34
N PHE A 102 -6.68 3.19 -0.38
CA PHE A 102 -7.92 3.04 0.38
C PHE A 102 -9.11 3.65 -0.35
N SER A 103 -10.31 3.13 -0.05
CA SER A 103 -11.56 3.63 -0.63
C SER A 103 -12.47 4.20 0.46
N ALA A 104 -13.04 5.37 0.20
CA ALA A 104 -14.03 6.00 1.06
C ALA A 104 -15.28 6.34 0.24
N GLY A 105 -16.34 5.56 0.41
CA GLY A 105 -17.50 5.60 -0.47
C GLY A 105 -17.10 5.19 -1.90
N PRO A 106 -17.47 5.95 -2.93
CA PRO A 106 -17.16 5.62 -4.33
C PRO A 106 -15.75 6.04 -4.77
N THR A 107 -14.98 6.71 -3.91
CA THR A 107 -13.68 7.30 -4.27
C THR A 107 -12.53 6.48 -3.70
N THR A 108 -11.57 6.17 -4.56
CA THR A 108 -10.31 5.50 -4.18
C THR A 108 -9.18 6.51 -4.20
N TYR A 109 -8.34 6.46 -3.19
CA TYR A 109 -7.19 7.33 -2.99
C TYR A 109 -5.91 6.51 -2.97
N GLU A 110 -4.86 7.07 -3.54
CA GLU A 110 -3.51 6.51 -3.49
C GLU A 110 -2.57 7.55 -2.88
N VAL A 111 -1.83 7.16 -1.86
CA VAL A 111 -0.82 7.97 -1.19
C VAL A 111 0.51 7.24 -1.29
N ASN A 112 1.56 7.95 -1.67
CA ASN A 112 2.91 7.41 -1.79
C ASN A 112 3.77 7.86 -0.61
N VAL A 113 4.37 6.92 0.09
CA VAL A 113 5.27 7.18 1.23
C VAL A 113 6.68 6.79 0.85
N HIS A 114 7.62 7.72 0.96
CA HIS A 114 9.02 7.53 0.58
C HIS A 114 9.92 7.54 1.81
N LEU A 115 10.78 6.54 1.93
CA LEU A 115 11.78 6.40 2.98
C LEU A 115 13.17 6.60 2.38
N SER A 116 13.94 7.55 2.90
CA SER A 116 15.26 7.91 2.33
C SER A 116 16.31 6.81 2.46
N GLU A 117 16.20 5.99 3.50
CA GLU A 117 17.13 4.91 3.80
C GLU A 117 16.33 3.62 4.04
N PRO A 118 15.96 2.89 2.98
CA PRO A 118 15.15 1.68 3.10
C PRO A 118 15.94 0.55 3.77
N LEU A 119 15.28 -0.19 4.66
CA LEU A 119 15.87 -1.37 5.30
C LEU A 119 15.85 -2.59 4.38
N PHE A 120 14.93 -2.61 3.42
CA PHE A 120 14.76 -3.70 2.46
C PHE A 120 14.88 -3.16 1.03
N GLY A 121 15.86 -3.70 0.31
CA GLY A 121 16.06 -3.47 -1.10
C GLY A 121 15.67 -4.68 -1.95
N GLU A 122 15.73 -4.51 -3.24
CA GLU A 122 15.54 -5.63 -4.17
C GLU A 122 16.68 -6.62 -4.05
N ILE A 123 16.37 -7.87 -3.75
CA ILE A 123 17.32 -8.96 -3.97
C ILE A 123 17.30 -9.24 -5.48
N GLY A 124 18.42 -8.97 -6.15
CA GLY A 124 18.57 -9.39 -7.55
C GLY A 124 18.39 -10.91 -7.63
N VAL A 125 17.24 -11.34 -8.13
CA VAL A 125 17.03 -12.75 -8.46
C VAL A 125 17.92 -13.01 -9.66
N GLY A 126 19.12 -13.56 -9.40
CA GLY A 126 20.00 -14.01 -10.46
C GLY A 126 19.21 -14.97 -11.35
N ALA A 127 19.32 -14.79 -12.67
CA ALA A 127 18.76 -15.75 -13.61
C ALA A 127 19.37 -17.13 -13.31
N THR A 128 18.65 -17.92 -12.52
CA THR A 128 19.01 -19.31 -12.29
C THR A 128 18.73 -20.05 -13.59
N THR A 129 19.78 -20.51 -14.26
CA THR A 129 19.70 -21.48 -15.35
C THR A 129 19.31 -22.88 -14.83
N GLY A 130 18.48 -22.92 -13.79
CA GLY A 130 17.86 -24.13 -13.27
C GLY A 130 16.59 -24.46 -14.06
N GLN A 131 16.36 -25.73 -14.33
CA GLN A 131 15.09 -26.20 -14.88
C GLN A 131 13.96 -25.66 -14.01
N THR A 132 13.02 -24.95 -14.63
CA THR A 132 11.85 -24.36 -13.97
C THR A 132 11.09 -25.49 -13.29
N THR A 133 11.01 -25.48 -11.97
CA THR A 133 10.30 -26.50 -11.17
C THR A 133 8.78 -26.47 -11.43
N ILE A 134 8.29 -25.36 -12.00
CA ILE A 134 6.92 -25.21 -12.47
C ILE A 134 7.02 -24.61 -13.88
N GLY A 135 6.70 -25.41 -14.90
CA GLY A 135 6.63 -24.96 -16.29
C GLY A 135 5.51 -23.92 -16.45
N LEU A 136 5.61 -23.12 -17.52
CA LEU A 136 4.49 -22.28 -17.95
C LEU A 136 3.27 -23.17 -18.13
N THR A 137 2.24 -22.96 -17.29
CA THR A 137 0.98 -23.67 -17.43
C THR A 137 0.16 -22.94 -18.48
N ASP A 138 -0.09 -23.58 -19.60
CA ASP A 138 -0.98 -23.04 -20.63
C ASP A 138 -2.42 -23.11 -20.12
N PHE A 139 -2.97 -21.96 -19.78
CA PHE A 139 -4.37 -21.82 -19.40
C PHE A 139 -5.24 -21.74 -20.65
N THR A 140 -6.38 -22.46 -20.66
CA THR A 140 -7.41 -22.29 -21.67
C THR A 140 -7.99 -20.87 -21.59
N GLU A 141 -8.57 -20.38 -22.67
CA GLU A 141 -9.20 -19.05 -22.71
C GLU A 141 -10.28 -18.89 -21.62
N SER A 142 -11.05 -19.95 -21.36
CA SER A 142 -12.04 -19.97 -20.28
C SER A 142 -11.40 -19.80 -18.89
N GLN A 143 -10.27 -20.48 -18.64
CA GLN A 143 -9.55 -20.34 -17.37
C GLN A 143 -8.97 -18.94 -17.21
N LYS A 144 -8.43 -18.34 -18.28
CA LYS A 144 -7.93 -16.96 -18.27
C LYS A 144 -9.03 -15.96 -17.93
N LEU A 145 -10.23 -16.12 -18.53
CA LEU A 145 -11.39 -15.28 -18.27
C LEU A 145 -11.84 -15.36 -16.80
N VAL A 146 -11.91 -16.57 -16.23
CA VAL A 146 -12.25 -16.75 -14.81
C VAL A 146 -11.21 -16.09 -13.90
N MET A 147 -9.92 -16.31 -14.17
CA MET A 147 -8.84 -15.68 -13.39
C MET A 147 -8.91 -14.16 -13.47
N LEU A 148 -9.19 -13.61 -14.67
CA LEU A 148 -9.36 -12.17 -14.85
C LEU A 148 -10.56 -11.64 -14.06
N ALA A 149 -11.70 -12.29 -14.11
CA ALA A 149 -12.90 -11.90 -13.38
C ALA A 149 -12.71 -11.96 -11.86
N LEU A 150 -11.93 -12.91 -11.36
CA LEU A 150 -11.60 -13.04 -9.93
C LEU A 150 -10.54 -12.02 -9.49
N ALA A 151 -9.59 -11.69 -10.37
CA ALA A 151 -8.51 -10.74 -10.07
C ALA A 151 -8.91 -9.28 -10.30
N GLU A 152 -10.06 -9.01 -10.94
CA GLU A 152 -10.46 -7.66 -11.33
C GLU A 152 -10.45 -6.64 -10.17
N PRO A 153 -10.97 -6.92 -8.95
CA PRO A 153 -10.89 -5.97 -7.85
C PRO A 153 -9.44 -5.62 -7.46
N MET A 154 -8.55 -6.60 -7.55
CA MET A 154 -7.12 -6.37 -7.28
C MET A 154 -6.43 -5.60 -8.40
N LEU A 155 -6.84 -5.81 -9.65
CA LEU A 155 -6.27 -5.12 -10.81
C LEU A 155 -6.76 -3.66 -10.91
N LEU A 156 -7.99 -3.40 -10.49
CA LEU A 156 -8.55 -2.05 -10.45
C LEU A 156 -8.03 -1.23 -9.26
N ARG A 157 -7.28 -1.84 -8.34
CA ARG A 157 -6.74 -1.18 -7.14
C ARG A 157 -7.81 -0.37 -6.38
N ASP A 158 -9.00 -0.96 -6.24
CA ASP A 158 -10.15 -0.27 -5.63
C ASP A 158 -10.05 -0.12 -4.09
N GLY A 159 -8.93 -0.54 -3.50
CA GLY A 159 -8.69 -0.47 -2.05
C GLY A 159 -9.56 -1.43 -1.25
N SER A 160 -10.42 -2.22 -1.89
CA SER A 160 -11.12 -3.31 -1.23
C SER A 160 -10.12 -4.43 -0.95
N GLY A 161 -10.05 -4.86 0.30
CA GLY A 161 -9.14 -5.92 0.71
C GLY A 161 -9.49 -7.26 0.04
N ARG A 162 -8.60 -8.21 0.18
CA ARG A 162 -8.72 -9.59 -0.35
C ARG A 162 -10.04 -10.30 0.01
N SER A 163 -10.78 -9.80 1.00
CA SER A 163 -12.06 -10.36 1.45
C SER A 163 -13.23 -10.06 0.52
N ASP A 164 -13.10 -9.10 -0.39
CA ASP A 164 -14.19 -8.63 -1.24
C ASP A 164 -14.09 -9.15 -2.68
N GLY A 165 -13.39 -10.26 -2.88
CA GLY A 165 -13.38 -10.96 -4.15
C GLY A 165 -14.82 -11.26 -4.64
N PRO A 166 -15.08 -11.20 -5.95
CA PRO A 166 -16.43 -11.46 -6.47
C PRO A 166 -16.87 -12.88 -6.07
N THR A 167 -18.12 -13.02 -5.67
CA THR A 167 -18.71 -14.34 -5.47
C THR A 167 -18.71 -15.12 -6.78
N ASN A 168 -18.76 -16.46 -6.72
CA ASN A 168 -18.82 -17.30 -7.91
C ASN A 168 -19.94 -16.86 -8.86
N THR A 169 -21.09 -16.46 -8.32
CA THR A 169 -22.23 -15.93 -9.11
C THR A 169 -21.83 -14.68 -9.89
N LYS A 170 -21.23 -13.70 -9.25
CA LYS A 170 -20.77 -12.45 -9.90
C LYS A 170 -19.67 -12.71 -10.92
N ALA A 171 -18.76 -13.64 -10.64
CA ALA A 171 -17.72 -14.01 -11.60
C ALA A 171 -18.31 -14.69 -12.84
N CYS A 172 -19.27 -15.60 -12.66
CA CYS A 172 -19.98 -16.26 -13.77
C CYS A 172 -20.77 -15.26 -14.62
N GLU A 173 -21.50 -14.33 -14.01
CA GLU A 173 -22.22 -13.27 -14.72
C GLU A 173 -21.29 -12.43 -15.60
N ARG A 174 -20.12 -12.05 -15.09
CA ARG A 174 -19.12 -11.27 -15.84
C ARG A 174 -18.53 -12.02 -17.03
N VAL A 175 -18.36 -13.32 -16.89
CA VAL A 175 -17.85 -14.19 -17.97
C VAL A 175 -18.97 -14.63 -18.92
N GLY A 176 -20.24 -14.34 -18.59
CA GLY A 176 -21.41 -14.75 -19.38
C GLY A 176 -21.72 -16.25 -19.27
N TRP A 177 -21.37 -16.89 -18.16
CA TRP A 177 -21.63 -18.29 -17.91
C TRP A 177 -22.85 -18.48 -17.02
N ALA A 178 -23.66 -19.51 -17.37
CA ALA A 178 -24.76 -19.95 -16.50
C ALA A 178 -24.17 -20.77 -15.34
N LEU A 179 -24.66 -20.51 -14.12
CA LEU A 179 -24.45 -21.39 -12.98
C LEU A 179 -25.28 -22.67 -13.22
N THR A 180 -24.64 -23.83 -13.38
CA THR A 180 -25.28 -25.14 -13.39
C THR A 180 -25.34 -25.73 -12.00
#